data_75cbf8d881fe70de579c27ead923f2e9
#
_entry.id   75cbf8d881fe70de579c27ead923f2e9
#
_cell.length_a   1.000
_cell.length_b   1.000
_cell.length_c   1.000
_cell.angle_alpha   90.00
_cell.angle_beta   90.00
_cell.angle_gamma   90.00
#
_symmetry.space_group_name_H-M   'P 1'
#
loop_
_entity.id
_entity.type
_entity.pdbx_description
1 polymer ?
#
loop_
_entity_poly.entity_id
_entity_poly.type
_entity_poly.pdbx_seq_one_letter_code
_entity_poly.pdbx_strand_id
1 'polypeptide(L)'
;MKKLSRKDDKFNQDHQLDRLLNHTFVNPYDILEVGPEASETEIKKKFRMLSILVHPDKCRHEKAADAFHLLEQAYKTLMDSEKRRMY
;
A
#
# COMPACT_ATOMS: atom_id res chain seq x y z
N MET A 1 18.11 10.12 19.99
CA MET A 1 17.66 9.66 18.86
C MET A 1 16.85 10.64 18.11
N LYS A 2 16.94 10.61 16.86
CA LYS A 2 16.25 11.54 16.16
C LYS A 2 14.95 11.05 15.72
N LYS A 3 13.98 11.84 15.75
CA LYS A 3 12.69 11.44 15.32
C LYS A 3 12.59 11.60 13.83
N LEU A 4 11.63 10.94 13.26
CA LEU A 4 11.41 11.06 11.85
C LEU A 4 10.89 12.45 11.54
N SER A 5 11.42 13.04 10.52
CA SER A 5 11.00 14.35 10.14
C SER A 5 9.99 14.27 9.01
N ARG A 6 9.41 15.38 8.66
CA ARG A 6 8.50 15.44 7.54
C ARG A 6 9.19 15.05 6.26
N LYS A 7 10.48 15.31 6.21
CA LYS A 7 11.28 14.97 5.07
C LYS A 7 11.27 13.48 4.83
N ASP A 8 11.38 12.71 5.91
CA ASP A 8 11.35 11.26 5.80
C ASP A 8 10.00 10.77 5.35
N ASP A 9 8.93 11.39 5.85
CA ASP A 9 7.59 11.02 5.45
C ASP A 9 7.38 11.28 3.97
N LYS A 10 7.87 12.40 3.49
CA LYS A 10 7.74 12.73 2.09
C LYS A 10 8.51 11.75 1.23
N PHE A 11 9.70 11.36 1.68
CA PHE A 11 10.49 10.41 0.95
C PHE A 11 9.74 9.07 0.82
N ASN A 12 9.15 8.62 1.92
CA ASN A 12 8.40 7.37 1.91
C ASN A 12 7.18 7.49 1.00
N GLN A 13 6.55 8.64 1.01
CA GLN A 13 5.40 8.89 0.17
C GLN A 13 5.77 8.80 -1.30
N ASP A 14 6.85 9.47 -1.69
CA ASP A 14 7.31 9.44 -3.08
C ASP A 14 7.70 8.03 -3.50
N HIS A 15 8.35 7.31 -2.60
CA HIS A 15 8.76 5.94 -2.88
C HIS A 15 7.55 5.05 -3.14
N GLN A 16 6.53 5.18 -2.31
CA GLN A 16 5.33 4.36 -2.48
C GLN A 16 4.56 4.72 -3.74
N LEU A 17 4.51 6.01 -4.06
CA LEU A 17 3.86 6.44 -5.28
C LEU A 17 4.56 5.86 -6.50
N ASP A 18 5.87 5.95 -6.51
CA ASP A 18 6.65 5.41 -7.62
C ASP A 18 6.44 3.91 -7.74
N ARG A 19 6.50 3.21 -6.63
CA ARG A 19 6.32 1.77 -6.62
C ARG A 19 4.94 1.36 -7.13
N LEU A 20 3.91 2.04 -6.65
CA LEU A 20 2.54 1.67 -6.99
C LEU A 20 2.15 2.07 -8.41
N LEU A 21 2.71 3.17 -8.90
CA LEU A 21 2.31 3.69 -10.20
C LEU A 21 3.19 3.22 -11.35
N ASN A 22 4.44 2.90 -11.07
CA ASN A 22 5.39 2.59 -12.13
C ASN A 22 5.85 1.14 -12.21
N HIS A 23 5.35 0.30 -11.35
CA HIS A 23 5.71 -1.12 -11.37
C HIS A 23 4.50 -1.98 -11.70
N THR A 24 4.77 -3.13 -12.29
CA THR A 24 3.73 -4.09 -12.57
C THR A 24 3.75 -5.15 -11.49
N PHE A 25 2.61 -5.41 -10.91
CA PHE A 25 2.53 -6.38 -9.81
C PHE A 25 1.92 -7.69 -10.28
N VAL A 26 2.50 -8.79 -9.81
CA VAL A 26 2.03 -10.10 -10.15
C VAL A 26 0.86 -10.52 -9.27
N ASN A 27 0.89 -10.11 -8.02
CA ASN A 27 -0.16 -10.50 -7.08
C ASN A 27 -0.37 -9.42 -6.02
N PRO A 28 -1.51 -9.49 -5.31
CA PRO A 28 -1.82 -8.44 -4.32
C PRO A 28 -0.90 -8.42 -3.10
N TYR A 29 -0.22 -9.52 -2.81
CA TYR A 29 0.74 -9.52 -1.70
C TYR A 29 1.85 -8.51 -1.94
N ASP A 30 2.33 -8.44 -3.17
CA ASP A 30 3.39 -7.51 -3.52
C ASP A 30 2.92 -6.06 -3.41
N ILE A 31 1.67 -5.82 -3.74
CA ILE A 31 1.12 -4.47 -3.67
C ILE A 31 1.13 -3.96 -2.24
N LEU A 32 0.77 -4.81 -1.28
CA LEU A 32 0.75 -4.43 0.12
C LEU A 32 2.06 -4.72 0.84
N GLU A 33 3.05 -5.27 0.14
CA GLU A 33 4.35 -5.59 0.72
C GLU A 33 4.23 -6.53 1.91
N VAL A 34 3.38 -7.56 1.76
CA VAL A 34 3.25 -8.59 2.79
C VAL A 34 3.54 -9.94 2.18
N GLY A 35 3.88 -10.90 3.02
CA GLY A 35 4.14 -12.25 2.54
C GLY A 35 2.84 -13.01 2.35
N PRO A 36 2.91 -14.14 1.62
CA PRO A 36 1.71 -14.94 1.38
C PRO A 36 1.15 -15.57 2.64
N GLU A 37 1.93 -15.59 3.71
CA GLU A 37 1.47 -16.14 4.99
C GLU A 37 0.98 -15.08 5.95
N ALA A 38 0.87 -13.84 5.50
CA ALA A 38 0.46 -12.75 6.36
C ALA A 38 -0.96 -12.99 6.90
N SER A 39 -1.15 -12.67 8.17
CA SER A 39 -2.45 -12.79 8.78
C SER A 39 -3.32 -11.60 8.38
N GLU A 40 -4.62 -11.70 8.65
CA GLU A 40 -5.52 -10.60 8.34
C GLU A 40 -5.09 -9.33 9.08
N THR A 41 -4.63 -9.50 10.31
CA THR A 41 -4.18 -8.37 11.11
C THR A 41 -2.99 -7.67 10.45
N GLU A 42 -2.05 -8.45 9.96
CA GLU A 42 -0.89 -7.90 9.29
C GLU A 42 -1.27 -7.18 8.01
N ILE A 43 -2.19 -7.77 7.25
CA ILE A 43 -2.67 -7.18 6.01
C ILE A 43 -3.34 -5.84 6.27
N LYS A 44 -4.21 -5.79 7.29
CA LYS A 44 -4.89 -4.56 7.66
C LYS A 44 -3.92 -3.48 8.09
N LYS A 45 -2.94 -3.88 8.89
CA LYS A 45 -1.96 -2.94 9.39
C LYS A 45 -1.15 -2.33 8.26
N LYS A 46 -0.71 -3.18 7.36
CA LYS A 46 0.09 -2.72 6.23
C LYS A 46 -0.73 -1.83 5.31
N PHE A 47 -1.95 -2.24 5.02
CA PHE A 47 -2.84 -1.44 4.18
C PHE A 47 -3.04 -0.06 4.78
N ARG A 48 -3.31 0.00 6.07
CA ARG A 48 -3.54 1.28 6.74
C ARG A 48 -2.30 2.17 6.65
N MET A 49 -1.15 1.58 6.89
CA MET A 49 0.08 2.33 6.86
C MET A 49 0.38 2.90 5.48
N LEU A 50 0.25 2.07 4.46
CA LEU A 50 0.51 2.51 3.10
C LEU A 50 -0.55 3.47 2.60
N SER A 51 -1.81 3.25 2.96
CA SER A 51 -2.88 4.12 2.49
C SER A 51 -2.76 5.52 3.04
N ILE A 52 -2.24 5.67 4.25
CA ILE A 52 -2.03 6.99 4.82
C ILE A 52 -0.99 7.75 4.01
N LEU A 53 0.03 7.07 3.55
CA LEU A 53 1.09 7.72 2.79
C LEU A 53 0.62 8.26 1.46
N VAL A 54 -0.30 7.55 0.81
CA VAL A 54 -0.74 7.96 -0.53
C VAL A 54 -2.19 8.43 -0.57
N HIS A 55 -2.80 8.68 0.60
CA HIS A 55 -4.18 9.11 0.63
C HIS A 55 -4.32 10.47 -0.06
N PRO A 56 -5.31 10.62 -0.95
CA PRO A 56 -5.46 11.87 -1.70
C PRO A 56 -5.57 13.13 -0.84
N ASP A 57 -6.11 13.00 0.36
CA ASP A 57 -6.22 14.14 1.26
C ASP A 57 -4.88 14.61 1.79
N LYS A 58 -3.92 13.71 1.89
CA LYS A 58 -2.61 14.03 2.44
C LYS A 58 -1.52 14.11 1.40
N CYS A 59 -1.70 13.45 0.29
CA CYS A 59 -0.73 13.42 -0.78
C CYS A 59 -1.24 14.27 -1.93
N ARG A 60 -0.46 15.26 -2.31
CA ARG A 60 -0.89 16.18 -3.37
C ARG A 60 -0.55 15.73 -4.77
N HIS A 61 0.03 14.56 -4.87
CA HIS A 61 0.34 14.02 -6.19
C HIS A 61 -0.96 13.77 -6.93
N GLU A 62 -0.98 14.15 -8.21
CA GLU A 62 -2.22 14.05 -8.98
C GLU A 62 -2.67 12.60 -9.18
N LYS A 63 -1.77 11.65 -9.01
CA LYS A 63 -2.12 10.24 -9.15
C LYS A 63 -2.22 9.51 -7.82
N ALA A 64 -2.31 10.25 -6.73
CA ALA A 64 -2.45 9.62 -5.42
C ALA A 64 -3.70 8.76 -5.34
N ALA A 65 -4.78 9.21 -5.97
CA ALA A 65 -6.02 8.44 -5.97
C ALA A 65 -5.85 7.10 -6.65
N ASP A 66 -5.08 7.07 -7.73
CA ASP A 66 -4.83 5.82 -8.45
C ASP A 66 -4.03 4.86 -7.58
N ALA A 67 -3.02 5.35 -6.89
CA ALA A 67 -2.21 4.53 -6.01
C ALA A 67 -3.06 4.00 -4.86
N PHE A 68 -3.87 4.85 -4.28
CA PHE A 68 -4.74 4.46 -3.18
C PHE A 68 -5.73 3.38 -3.63
N HIS A 69 -6.28 3.55 -4.83
CA HIS A 69 -7.22 2.59 -5.38
C HIS A 69 -6.57 1.21 -5.56
N LEU A 70 -5.33 1.21 -5.99
CA LEU A 70 -4.60 -0.03 -6.16
C LEU A 70 -4.43 -0.75 -4.83
N LEU A 71 -4.10 -0.01 -3.78
CA LEU A 71 -3.99 -0.57 -2.44
C LEU A 71 -5.32 -1.13 -1.98
N GLU A 72 -6.39 -0.40 -2.24
CA GLU A 72 -7.73 -0.83 -1.86
C GLU A 72 -8.11 -2.15 -2.51
N GLN A 73 -7.84 -2.26 -3.78
CA GLN A 73 -8.17 -3.49 -4.50
C GLN A 73 -7.39 -4.67 -3.97
N ALA A 74 -6.09 -4.46 -3.69
CA ALA A 74 -5.27 -5.52 -3.14
C ALA A 74 -5.80 -5.95 -1.77
N TYR A 75 -6.16 -4.97 -0.96
CA TYR A 75 -6.69 -5.25 0.36
C TYR A 75 -7.97 -6.07 0.29
N LYS A 76 -8.89 -5.68 -0.57
CA LYS A 76 -10.16 -6.40 -0.71
C LYS A 76 -9.93 -7.83 -1.18
N THR A 77 -9.00 -8.00 -2.11
CA THR A 77 -8.69 -9.32 -2.63
C THR A 77 -8.13 -10.21 -1.53
N LEU A 78 -7.21 -9.68 -0.73
CA LEU A 78 -6.56 -10.47 0.29
C LEU A 78 -7.47 -10.74 1.49
N MET A 79 -8.47 -9.90 1.70
CA MET A 79 -9.41 -10.13 2.78
C MET A 79 -10.55 -11.07 2.38
N ASP A 80 -10.65 -11.39 1.09
CA ASP A 80 -11.61 -12.35 0.60
C ASP A 80 -10.92 -13.72 0.57
N SER A 81 -11.33 -14.62 1.46
CA SER A 81 -10.62 -15.87 1.60
C SER A 81 -10.64 -16.72 0.33
N GLU A 82 -11.68 -16.63 -0.46
CA GLU A 82 -11.73 -17.38 -1.71
C GLU A 82 -10.74 -16.83 -2.73
N LYS A 83 -10.71 -15.52 -2.87
CA LYS A 83 -9.79 -14.91 -3.82
C LYS A 83 -8.35 -15.06 -3.38
N ARG A 84 -8.13 -14.99 -2.06
CA ARG A 84 -6.78 -15.14 -1.54
C ARG A 84 -6.24 -16.53 -1.83
N ARG A 85 -7.12 -17.51 -1.82
CA ARG A 85 -6.71 -18.88 -2.06
C ARG A 85 -6.15 -19.09 -3.46
N MET A 86 -6.50 -18.22 -4.39
CA MET A 86 -6.05 -18.32 -5.77
C MET A 86 -4.62 -17.82 -5.97
N TYR A 87 -4.04 -17.23 -4.97
CA TYR A 87 -2.67 -16.69 -5.04
C TYR A 87 -1.74 -17.44 -4.05
#